data_c87d82755f835e1acb4510d3bd380680
#
_entry.id   c87d82755f835e1acb4510d3bd380680
#
_cell.length_a   1.000
_cell.length_b   1.000
_cell.length_c   1.000
_cell.angle_alpha   90.00
_cell.angle_beta   90.00
_cell.angle_gamma   90.00
#
_symmetry.space_group_name_H-M   'P 1'
#
loop_
_entity.id
_entity.type
_entity.pdbx_description
1 polymer ?
#
loop_
_entity_poly.entity_id
_entity_poly.type
_entity_poly.pdbx_seq_one_letter_code
_entity_poly.pdbx_strand_id
1 'polypeptide(L)'
;MFSIIKRILRLSGKYRPRVIAGLIFNALKSCCAAFVFFAVLLVMLNIEHLTETVILQAFGIVALSVLGRFLFQYLSDVLMSASGYEIFREMRLEIGNQLKRAPMGYFTENNLGTVQTVLTTTISDLEGNCMLALTFLVGGFVQALAMTLMLGIFCWQIGFLALTGILAGILVLGQIKKRAGAH
;
A
#
# COMPACT_ATOMS: atom_id res chain seq x y z
N MET A 1 4.64 0.72 -11.81
CA MET A 1 4.53 0.60 -10.37
C MET A 1 5.74 1.22 -9.66
N PHE A 2 6.95 0.72 -9.85
CA PHE A 2 8.17 1.29 -9.26
C PHE A 2 8.40 2.78 -9.55
N SER A 3 8.03 3.26 -10.73
CA SER A 3 8.18 4.68 -11.09
C SER A 3 7.28 5.62 -10.27
N ILE A 4 6.08 5.16 -9.90
CA ILE A 4 5.14 5.93 -9.05
C ILE A 4 5.69 6.00 -7.62
N ILE A 5 6.11 4.85 -7.06
CA ILE A 5 6.71 4.78 -5.73
C ILE A 5 7.96 5.67 -5.66
N LYS A 6 8.84 5.60 -6.69
CA LYS A 6 10.04 6.44 -6.77
C LYS A 6 9.71 7.93 -6.87
N ARG A 7 8.63 8.28 -7.58
CA ARG A 7 8.18 9.67 -7.72
C ARG A 7 7.62 10.22 -6.40
N ILE A 8 6.80 9.43 -5.70
CA ILE A 8 6.27 9.79 -4.38
C ILE A 8 7.41 9.90 -3.36
N LEU A 9 8.35 8.94 -3.33
CA LEU A 9 9.53 9.00 -2.48
C LEU A 9 10.44 10.19 -2.80
N ARG A 10 10.48 10.67 -4.05
CA ARG A 10 11.22 11.88 -4.42
C ARG A 10 10.51 13.14 -3.89
N LEU A 11 9.17 13.18 -3.96
CA LEU A 11 8.36 14.26 -3.41
C LEU A 11 8.39 14.28 -1.87
N SER A 12 8.56 13.11 -1.24
CA SER A 12 8.61 12.99 0.22
C SER A 12 9.85 13.65 0.87
N GLY A 13 10.90 13.99 0.10
CA GLY A 13 12.07 14.75 0.57
C GLY A 13 12.57 14.34 1.96
N LYS A 14 12.35 15.21 2.96
CA LYS A 14 12.74 15.03 4.37
C LYS A 14 11.99 13.87 5.06
N TYR A 15 10.77 13.54 4.63
CA TYR A 15 9.90 12.53 5.27
C TYR A 15 10.07 11.12 4.71
N ARG A 16 11.01 10.92 3.77
CA ARG A 16 11.32 9.60 3.18
C ARG A 16 11.46 8.47 4.21
N PRO A 17 12.24 8.62 5.31
CA PRO A 17 12.45 7.52 6.24
C PRO A 17 11.15 7.07 6.91
N ARG A 18 10.24 8.00 7.20
CA ARG A 18 8.92 7.66 7.78
C ARG A 18 8.03 6.91 6.80
N VAL A 19 7.99 7.34 5.53
CA VAL A 19 7.24 6.64 4.47
C VAL A 19 7.79 5.23 4.26
N ILE A 20 9.11 5.07 4.21
CA ILE A 20 9.75 3.76 4.07
C ILE A 20 9.42 2.87 5.28
N ALA A 21 9.51 3.39 6.50
CA ALA A 21 9.14 2.64 7.71
C ALA A 21 7.66 2.20 7.67
N GLY A 22 6.74 3.09 7.26
CA GLY A 22 5.32 2.75 7.07
C GLY A 22 5.12 1.63 6.05
N LEU A 23 5.84 1.66 4.92
CA LEU A 23 5.79 0.60 3.91
C LEU A 23 6.38 -0.73 4.41
N ILE A 24 7.44 -0.71 5.23
CA ILE A 24 7.99 -1.90 5.87
C ILE A 24 6.97 -2.53 6.82
N PHE A 25 6.33 -1.73 7.70
CA PHE A 25 5.28 -2.24 8.57
C PHE A 25 4.08 -2.79 7.80
N ASN A 26 3.72 -2.16 6.67
CA ASN A 26 2.69 -2.68 5.78
C ASN A 26 3.08 -4.03 5.13
N ALA A 27 4.34 -4.21 4.78
CA ALA A 27 4.86 -5.49 4.30
C ALA A 27 4.83 -6.56 5.40
N LEU A 28 5.25 -6.23 6.63
CA LEU A 28 5.18 -7.14 7.78
C LEU A 28 3.74 -7.55 8.10
N LYS A 29 2.79 -6.61 8.06
CA LYS A 29 1.35 -6.89 8.16
C LYS A 29 0.90 -7.93 7.12
N SER A 30 1.34 -7.77 5.88
CA SER A 30 0.98 -8.67 4.78
C SER A 30 1.59 -10.07 4.97
N CYS A 31 2.79 -10.17 5.53
CA CYS A 31 3.38 -11.45 5.92
C CYS A 31 2.58 -12.11 7.05
N CYS A 32 2.17 -11.35 8.09
CA CYS A 32 1.32 -11.89 9.17
C CYS A 32 0.00 -12.45 8.62
N ALA A 33 -0.60 -11.81 7.61
CA ALA A 33 -1.81 -12.31 6.98
C ALA A 33 -1.60 -13.69 6.29
N ALA A 34 -0.41 -13.96 5.75
CA ALA A 34 -0.09 -15.25 5.15
C ALA A 34 0.00 -16.37 6.19
N PHE A 35 0.42 -16.08 7.42
CA PHE A 35 0.48 -17.09 8.48
C PHE A 35 -0.89 -17.65 8.91
N VAL A 36 -1.97 -16.91 8.71
CA VAL A 36 -3.33 -17.43 8.93
C VAL A 36 -3.62 -18.60 7.98
N PHE A 37 -3.20 -18.48 6.72
CA PHE A 37 -3.35 -19.57 5.76
C PHE A 37 -2.46 -20.78 6.11
N PHE A 38 -1.28 -20.53 6.70
CA PHE A 38 -0.44 -21.61 7.21
C PHE A 38 -1.13 -22.41 8.32
N ALA A 39 -1.83 -21.74 9.23
CA ALA A 39 -2.58 -22.42 10.27
C ALA A 39 -3.71 -23.30 9.69
N VAL A 40 -4.42 -22.81 8.66
CA VAL A 40 -5.44 -23.59 7.96
C VAL A 40 -4.84 -24.82 7.30
N LEU A 41 -3.70 -24.68 6.61
CA LEU A 41 -3.00 -25.80 5.99
C LEU A 41 -2.51 -26.81 7.01
N LEU A 42 -2.01 -26.36 8.16
CA LEU A 42 -1.56 -27.24 9.26
C LEU A 42 -2.72 -28.13 9.76
N VAL A 43 -3.91 -27.58 9.93
CA VAL A 43 -5.10 -28.35 10.32
C VAL A 43 -5.52 -29.31 9.21
N MET A 44 -5.51 -28.89 7.95
CA MET A 44 -5.87 -29.72 6.81
C MET A 44 -4.94 -30.93 6.63
N LEU A 45 -3.64 -30.74 6.83
CA LEU A 45 -2.66 -31.82 6.72
C LEU A 45 -2.78 -32.84 7.85
N ASN A 46 -3.29 -32.46 9.00
CA ASN A 46 -3.44 -33.33 10.17
C ASN A 46 -4.92 -33.72 10.42
N ILE A 47 -5.76 -33.67 9.39
CA ILE A 47 -7.22 -33.90 9.54
C ILE A 47 -7.56 -35.33 10.06
N GLU A 48 -6.73 -36.31 9.73
CA GLU A 48 -6.90 -37.71 10.16
C GLU A 48 -6.44 -37.95 11.60
N HIS A 49 -5.56 -37.08 12.14
CA HIS A 49 -4.99 -37.17 13.49
C HIS A 49 -5.12 -35.85 14.23
N LEU A 50 -6.35 -35.35 14.31
CA LEU A 50 -6.65 -34.12 15.06
C LEU A 50 -6.45 -34.33 16.56
N THR A 51 -5.26 -34.00 17.04
CA THR A 51 -4.95 -34.02 18.47
C THR A 51 -5.17 -32.61 19.05
N GLU A 52 -5.52 -32.51 20.34
CA GLU A 52 -5.69 -31.22 21.04
C GLU A 52 -4.47 -30.28 20.87
N THR A 53 -3.28 -30.86 20.80
CA THR A 53 -2.03 -30.11 20.57
C THR A 53 -2.00 -29.42 19.21
N VAL A 54 -2.48 -30.05 18.12
CA VAL A 54 -2.55 -29.45 16.78
C VAL A 54 -3.55 -28.30 16.76
N ILE A 55 -4.69 -28.48 17.41
CA ILE A 55 -5.72 -27.43 17.53
C ILE A 55 -5.18 -26.23 18.29
N LEU A 56 -4.50 -26.47 19.42
CA LEU A 56 -3.91 -25.40 20.23
C LEU A 56 -2.80 -24.65 19.49
N GLN A 57 -1.96 -25.36 18.74
CA GLN A 57 -0.92 -24.75 17.90
C GLN A 57 -1.52 -23.88 16.78
N ALA A 58 -2.54 -24.39 16.07
CA ALA A 58 -3.22 -23.64 15.02
C ALA A 58 -3.88 -22.38 15.59
N PHE A 59 -4.55 -22.50 16.73
CA PHE A 59 -5.15 -21.37 17.43
C PHE A 59 -4.10 -20.33 17.84
N GLY A 60 -2.97 -20.77 18.40
CA GLY A 60 -1.86 -19.90 18.79
C GLY A 60 -1.28 -19.13 17.59
N ILE A 61 -1.08 -19.81 16.45
CA ILE A 61 -0.58 -19.18 15.21
C ILE A 61 -1.58 -18.14 14.70
N VAL A 62 -2.87 -18.45 14.67
CA VAL A 62 -3.91 -17.50 14.24
C VAL A 62 -3.97 -16.30 15.16
N ALA A 63 -4.01 -16.52 16.48
CA ALA A 63 -4.07 -15.45 17.47
C ALA A 63 -2.87 -14.50 17.35
N LEU A 64 -1.65 -15.06 17.28
CA LEU A 64 -0.43 -14.29 17.13
C LEU A 64 -0.40 -13.52 15.80
N SER A 65 -0.86 -14.16 14.71
CA SER A 65 -0.93 -13.54 13.39
C SER A 65 -1.91 -12.38 13.33
N VAL A 66 -3.08 -12.52 13.97
CA VAL A 66 -4.10 -11.47 14.04
C VAL A 66 -3.61 -10.28 14.88
N LEU A 67 -3.01 -10.54 16.03
CA LEU A 67 -2.43 -9.50 16.89
C LEU A 67 -1.29 -8.79 16.18
N GLY A 68 -0.39 -9.52 15.55
CA GLY A 68 0.72 -8.95 14.77
C GLY A 68 0.20 -8.10 13.61
N ARG A 69 -0.79 -8.60 12.87
CA ARG A 69 -1.44 -7.85 11.78
C ARG A 69 -2.05 -6.55 12.25
N PHE A 70 -2.75 -6.56 13.38
CA PHE A 70 -3.37 -5.36 13.94
C PHE A 70 -2.31 -4.32 14.35
N LEU A 71 -1.26 -4.76 15.04
CA LEU A 71 -0.18 -3.90 15.49
C LEU A 71 0.56 -3.25 14.30
N PHE A 72 0.95 -4.06 13.31
CA PHE A 72 1.66 -3.54 12.13
C PHE A 72 0.76 -2.68 11.23
N GLN A 73 -0.54 -2.97 11.16
CA GLN A 73 -1.51 -2.10 10.51
C GLN A 73 -1.54 -0.73 11.16
N TYR A 74 -1.70 -0.68 12.48
CA TYR A 74 -1.76 0.57 13.24
C TYR A 74 -0.48 1.40 13.04
N LEU A 75 0.70 0.79 13.18
CA LEU A 75 1.97 1.46 12.98
C LEU A 75 2.14 1.98 11.54
N SER A 76 1.75 1.19 10.56
CA SER A 76 1.79 1.60 9.15
C SER A 76 0.87 2.79 8.89
N ASP A 77 -0.38 2.73 9.36
CA ASP A 77 -1.38 3.77 9.12
C ASP A 77 -0.99 5.10 9.78
N VAL A 78 -0.49 5.06 11.01
CA VAL A 78 0.00 6.26 11.72
C VAL A 78 1.16 6.90 10.97
N LEU A 79 2.17 6.11 10.57
CA LEU A 79 3.34 6.64 9.86
C LEU A 79 2.99 7.17 8.47
N MET A 80 2.13 6.47 7.74
CA MET A 80 1.73 6.88 6.39
C MET A 80 0.84 8.12 6.41
N SER A 81 -0.14 8.18 7.31
CA SER A 81 -1.01 9.35 7.48
C SER A 81 -0.21 10.59 7.91
N ALA A 82 0.62 10.46 8.94
CA ALA A 82 1.45 11.58 9.41
C ALA A 82 2.37 12.11 8.29
N SER A 83 3.03 11.21 7.56
CA SER A 83 3.89 11.59 6.44
C SER A 83 3.10 12.24 5.30
N GLY A 84 1.90 11.75 5.02
CA GLY A 84 1.00 12.33 4.03
C GLY A 84 0.65 13.78 4.36
N TYR A 85 0.16 14.03 5.56
CA TYR A 85 -0.20 15.38 6.03
C TYR A 85 0.98 16.35 5.95
N GLU A 86 2.18 15.93 6.36
CA GLU A 86 3.37 16.78 6.32
C GLU A 86 3.80 17.11 4.88
N ILE A 87 3.78 16.13 3.96
CA ILE A 87 4.15 16.33 2.55
C ILE A 87 3.17 17.29 1.86
N PHE A 88 1.87 17.07 2.03
CA PHE A 88 0.87 17.92 1.39
C PHE A 88 0.78 19.31 2.02
N ARG A 89 1.10 19.45 3.32
CA ARG A 89 1.27 20.75 3.97
C ARG A 89 2.43 21.54 3.34
N GLU A 90 3.58 20.91 3.13
CA GLU A 90 4.71 21.57 2.46
C GLU A 90 4.36 21.97 1.03
N MET A 91 3.64 21.10 0.30
CA MET A 91 3.18 21.41 -1.05
C MET A 91 2.23 22.63 -1.07
N ARG A 92 1.29 22.72 -0.14
CA ARG A 92 0.40 23.90 -0.02
C ARG A 92 1.18 25.17 0.27
N LEU A 93 2.18 25.11 1.15
CA LEU A 93 3.04 26.25 1.48
C LEU A 93 3.87 26.69 0.27
N GLU A 94 4.43 25.75 -0.47
CA GLU A 94 5.20 26.04 -1.70
C GLU A 94 4.34 26.73 -2.75
N ILE A 95 3.13 26.20 -3.03
CA ILE A 95 2.17 26.82 -3.96
C ILE A 95 1.80 28.23 -3.47
N GLY A 96 1.52 28.41 -2.17
CA GLY A 96 1.21 29.71 -1.58
C GLY A 96 2.36 30.71 -1.76
N ASN A 97 3.62 30.25 -1.60
CA ASN A 97 4.79 31.10 -1.80
C ASN A 97 5.00 31.49 -3.28
N GLN A 98 4.70 30.57 -4.21
CA GLN A 98 4.74 30.86 -5.64
C GLN A 98 3.64 31.86 -6.05
N LEU A 99 2.43 31.73 -5.49
CA LEU A 99 1.34 32.67 -5.72
C LEU A 99 1.68 34.09 -5.23
N LYS A 100 2.35 34.22 -4.10
CA LYS A 100 2.80 35.54 -3.57
C LYS A 100 3.76 36.26 -4.55
N ARG A 101 4.47 35.53 -5.39
CA ARG A 101 5.40 36.06 -6.37
C ARG A 101 4.77 36.27 -7.75
N ALA A 102 3.51 35.85 -7.94
CA ALA A 102 2.80 36.01 -9.19
C ALA A 102 2.42 37.49 -9.43
N PRO A 103 2.51 38.00 -10.65
CA PRO A 103 2.10 39.35 -10.97
C PRO A 103 0.58 39.51 -10.76
N MET A 104 0.15 40.73 -10.41
CA MET A 104 -1.28 41.03 -10.17
C MET A 104 -2.21 40.65 -11.32
N GLY A 105 -1.76 40.71 -12.55
CA GLY A 105 -2.53 40.30 -13.73
C GLY A 105 -2.85 38.83 -13.82
N TYR A 106 -2.21 37.99 -12.99
CA TYR A 106 -2.54 36.53 -12.87
C TYR A 106 -3.87 36.31 -12.11
N PHE A 107 -4.24 37.20 -11.20
CA PHE A 107 -5.40 37.08 -10.32
C PHE A 107 -6.68 37.58 -11.02
N THR A 108 -7.07 36.95 -12.13
CA THR A 108 -8.40 37.11 -12.73
C THR A 108 -9.42 36.24 -11.99
N GLU A 109 -10.71 36.58 -12.07
CA GLU A 109 -11.76 35.79 -11.39
C GLU A 109 -11.70 34.30 -11.73
N ASN A 110 -11.43 33.98 -13.01
CA ASN A 110 -11.33 32.60 -13.50
C ASN A 110 -10.11 31.88 -12.91
N ASN A 111 -8.97 32.53 -12.84
CA ASN A 111 -7.75 31.95 -12.25
C ASN A 111 -7.85 31.82 -10.74
N LEU A 112 -8.50 32.76 -10.06
CA LEU A 112 -8.71 32.71 -8.61
C LEU A 112 -9.55 31.51 -8.21
N GLY A 113 -10.65 31.25 -8.92
CA GLY A 113 -11.50 30.07 -8.72
C GLY A 113 -10.73 28.76 -8.94
N THR A 114 -9.91 28.68 -9.99
CA THR A 114 -9.07 27.52 -10.28
C THR A 114 -8.04 27.28 -9.16
N VAL A 115 -7.34 28.31 -8.74
CA VAL A 115 -6.35 28.25 -7.64
C VAL A 115 -7.01 27.81 -6.33
N GLN A 116 -8.18 28.35 -6.00
CA GLN A 116 -8.93 27.98 -4.83
C GLN A 116 -9.32 26.50 -4.87
N THR A 117 -9.86 26.02 -5.99
CA THR A 117 -10.25 24.60 -6.16
C THR A 117 -9.05 23.69 -6.03
N VAL A 118 -7.89 24.02 -6.61
CA VAL A 118 -6.66 23.23 -6.49
C VAL A 118 -6.20 23.16 -5.03
N LEU A 119 -6.13 24.28 -4.34
CA LEU A 119 -5.63 24.34 -2.96
C LEU A 119 -6.54 23.66 -1.94
N THR A 120 -7.87 23.77 -2.11
CA THR A 120 -8.83 23.26 -1.14
C THR A 120 -9.31 21.84 -1.45
N THR A 121 -9.67 21.56 -2.71
CA THR A 121 -10.29 20.27 -3.09
C THR A 121 -9.26 19.31 -3.63
N THR A 122 -8.54 19.68 -4.70
CA THR A 122 -7.65 18.75 -5.41
C THR A 122 -6.51 18.26 -4.52
N ILE A 123 -5.88 19.14 -3.75
CA ILE A 123 -4.78 18.74 -2.85
C ILE A 123 -5.31 17.88 -1.70
N SER A 124 -6.50 18.17 -1.16
CA SER A 124 -7.10 17.38 -0.09
C SER A 124 -7.49 15.98 -0.55
N ASP A 125 -8.03 15.85 -1.75
CA ASP A 125 -8.33 14.55 -2.37
C ASP A 125 -7.07 13.74 -2.65
N LEU A 126 -6.00 14.39 -3.10
CA LEU A 126 -4.71 13.74 -3.30
C LEU A 126 -4.10 13.30 -1.96
N GLU A 127 -4.21 14.11 -0.92
CA GLU A 127 -3.73 13.80 0.43
C GLU A 127 -4.36 12.50 0.97
N GLY A 128 -5.69 12.39 0.91
CA GLY A 128 -6.41 11.22 1.39
C GLY A 128 -6.12 9.96 0.56
N ASN A 129 -6.14 10.08 -0.76
CA ASN A 129 -6.08 8.92 -1.64
C ASN A 129 -4.66 8.47 -2.00
N CYS A 130 -3.68 9.37 -2.03
CA CYS A 130 -2.32 9.06 -2.51
C CYS A 130 -1.60 8.09 -1.55
N MET A 131 -1.62 8.36 -0.25
CA MET A 131 -0.97 7.51 0.75
C MET A 131 -1.70 6.17 0.90
N LEU A 132 -3.03 6.19 0.85
CA LEU A 132 -3.86 5.00 0.88
C LEU A 132 -3.56 4.08 -0.32
N ALA A 133 -3.54 4.64 -1.54
CA ALA A 133 -3.22 3.91 -2.75
C ALA A 133 -1.81 3.29 -2.69
N LEU A 134 -0.81 4.03 -2.17
CA LEU A 134 0.54 3.54 -2.00
C LEU A 134 0.60 2.33 -1.04
N THR A 135 -0.11 2.43 0.09
CA THR A 135 -0.22 1.37 1.09
C THR A 135 -0.87 0.11 0.49
N PHE A 136 -1.97 0.26 -0.24
CA PHE A 136 -2.65 -0.87 -0.89
C PHE A 136 -1.81 -1.51 -2.00
N LEU A 137 -1.14 -0.72 -2.82
CA LEU A 137 -0.30 -1.24 -3.91
C LEU A 137 0.87 -2.07 -3.37
N VAL A 138 1.59 -1.54 -2.38
CA VAL A 138 2.75 -2.24 -1.81
C VAL A 138 2.30 -3.43 -0.98
N GLY A 139 1.30 -3.25 -0.11
CA GLY A 139 0.78 -4.33 0.74
C GLY A 139 0.17 -5.46 -0.06
N GLY A 140 -0.64 -5.15 -1.08
CA GLY A 140 -1.25 -6.16 -1.96
C GLY A 140 -0.21 -6.97 -2.74
N PHE A 141 0.85 -6.31 -3.24
CA PHE A 141 1.92 -7.00 -3.95
C PHE A 141 2.72 -7.93 -3.02
N VAL A 142 3.07 -7.46 -1.83
CA VAL A 142 3.79 -8.28 -0.82
C VAL A 142 2.91 -9.44 -0.37
N GLN A 143 1.61 -9.22 -0.14
CA GLN A 143 0.68 -10.26 0.26
C GLN A 143 0.51 -11.33 -0.83
N ALA A 144 0.37 -10.91 -2.09
CA ALA A 144 0.27 -11.84 -3.22
C ALA A 144 1.53 -12.69 -3.36
N LEU A 145 2.72 -12.09 -3.22
CA LEU A 145 4.00 -12.81 -3.22
C LEU A 145 4.11 -13.80 -2.05
N ALA A 146 3.80 -13.36 -0.83
CA ALA A 146 3.88 -14.21 0.36
C ALA A 146 2.94 -15.43 0.24
N MET A 147 1.70 -15.23 -0.24
CA MET A 147 0.76 -16.32 -0.48
C MET A 147 1.23 -17.27 -1.57
N THR A 148 1.74 -16.75 -2.68
CA THR A 148 2.22 -17.57 -3.80
C THR A 148 3.41 -18.43 -3.38
N LEU A 149 4.36 -17.86 -2.62
CA LEU A 149 5.50 -18.59 -2.08
C LEU A 149 5.04 -19.70 -1.14
N MET A 150 4.11 -19.40 -0.26
CA MET A 150 3.58 -20.35 0.69
C MET A 150 2.85 -21.52 -0.01
N LEU A 151 1.98 -21.23 -0.97
CA LEU A 151 1.30 -22.25 -1.77
C LEU A 151 2.28 -23.08 -2.59
N GLY A 152 3.33 -22.47 -3.12
CA GLY A 152 4.37 -23.13 -3.89
C GLY A 152 5.19 -24.14 -3.09
N ILE A 153 5.38 -23.90 -1.77
CA ILE A 153 6.06 -24.83 -0.86
C ILE A 153 5.20 -26.08 -0.62
N PHE A 154 3.88 -25.91 -0.51
CA PHE A 154 2.95 -27.03 -0.24
C PHE A 154 2.53 -27.80 -1.50
N CYS A 155 2.18 -27.08 -2.57
CA CYS A 155 1.77 -27.63 -3.84
C CYS A 155 2.35 -26.81 -4.99
N TRP A 156 3.39 -27.30 -5.59
CA TRP A 156 4.10 -26.63 -6.65
C TRP A 156 3.20 -26.30 -7.85
N GLN A 157 2.23 -27.18 -8.15
CA GLN A 157 1.25 -26.97 -9.23
C GLN A 157 0.35 -25.75 -8.97
N ILE A 158 -0.11 -25.59 -7.72
CA ILE A 158 -0.96 -24.46 -7.31
C ILE A 158 -0.11 -23.17 -7.23
N GLY A 159 1.12 -23.26 -6.75
CA GLY A 159 2.06 -22.14 -6.72
C GLY A 159 2.36 -21.62 -8.13
N PHE A 160 2.56 -22.50 -9.11
CA PHE A 160 2.78 -22.13 -10.50
C PHE A 160 1.55 -21.46 -11.12
N LEU A 161 0.37 -21.98 -10.85
CA LEU A 161 -0.90 -21.38 -11.29
C LEU A 161 -1.11 -19.98 -10.70
N ALA A 162 -0.81 -19.80 -9.42
CA ALA A 162 -0.88 -18.51 -8.76
C ALA A 162 0.12 -17.49 -9.36
N LEU A 163 1.32 -17.95 -9.69
CA LEU A 163 2.37 -17.13 -10.30
C LEU A 163 1.98 -16.66 -11.70
N THR A 164 1.37 -17.55 -12.52
CA THR A 164 0.84 -17.17 -13.82
C THR A 164 -0.30 -16.15 -13.71
N GLY A 165 -1.15 -16.26 -12.69
CA GLY A 165 -2.21 -15.27 -12.41
C GLY A 165 -1.63 -13.88 -12.06
N ILE A 166 -0.59 -13.81 -11.24
CA ILE A 166 0.10 -12.55 -10.93
C ILE A 166 0.73 -11.93 -12.18
N LEU A 167 1.41 -12.74 -13.00
CA LEU A 167 2.00 -12.26 -14.26
C LEU A 167 0.95 -11.72 -15.22
N ALA A 168 -0.18 -12.44 -15.40
CA ALA A 168 -1.30 -11.98 -16.20
C ALA A 168 -1.88 -10.65 -15.68
N GLY A 169 -2.04 -10.49 -14.37
CA GLY A 169 -2.49 -9.25 -13.75
C GLY A 169 -1.54 -8.08 -14.03
N ILE A 170 -0.23 -8.30 -13.94
CA ILE A 170 0.79 -7.27 -14.26
C ILE A 170 0.73 -6.87 -15.74
N LEU A 171 0.54 -7.83 -16.64
CA LEU A 171 0.41 -7.58 -18.09
C LEU A 171 -0.83 -6.74 -18.39
N VAL A 172 -1.99 -7.08 -17.81
CA VAL A 172 -3.24 -6.33 -17.96
C VAL A 172 -3.08 -4.89 -17.47
N LEU A 173 -2.51 -4.71 -16.27
CA LEU A 173 -2.23 -3.38 -15.73
C LEU A 173 -1.26 -2.58 -16.63
N GLY A 174 -0.28 -3.24 -17.23
CA GLY A 174 0.63 -2.63 -18.20
C GLY A 174 -0.08 -2.15 -19.45
N GLN A 175 -1.03 -2.93 -19.98
CA GLN A 175 -1.83 -2.56 -21.15
C GLN A 175 -2.79 -1.41 -20.85
N ILE A 176 -3.46 -1.42 -19.70
CA ILE A 176 -4.36 -0.32 -19.26
C ILE A 176 -3.56 0.98 -19.17
N LYS A 177 -2.36 0.94 -18.58
CA LYS A 177 -1.50 2.12 -18.48
C LYS A 177 -1.07 2.65 -19.85
N LYS A 178 -0.78 1.76 -20.82
CA LYS A 178 -0.46 2.18 -22.19
C LYS A 178 -1.65 2.87 -22.88
N ARG A 179 -2.86 2.37 -22.68
CA ARG A 179 -4.08 2.95 -23.25
C ARG A 179 -4.47 4.28 -22.58
N ALA A 180 -4.36 4.34 -21.25
CA ALA A 180 -4.67 5.56 -20.49
C ALA A 180 -3.63 6.70 -20.69
N GLY A 181 -2.41 6.40 -21.12
CA GLY A 181 -1.39 7.41 -21.42
C GLY A 181 -1.38 7.87 -22.88
N ALA A 182 -2.29 7.34 -23.73
CA ALA A 182 -2.43 7.71 -25.14
C ALA A 182 -3.58 8.73 -25.36
N HIS A 183 -4.26 9.15 -24.30
CA HIS A 183 -5.21 10.27 -24.25
C HIS A 183 -4.67 11.37 -23.33
#